data_5ee5eebb18b82a42d206d322881e2b08
#
_entry.id   5ee5eebb18b82a42d206d322881e2b08
#
_cell.length_a   1.000
_cell.length_b   1.000
_cell.length_c   1.000
_cell.angle_alpha   90.00
_cell.angle_beta   90.00
_cell.angle_gamma   90.00
#
_symmetry.space_group_name_H-M   'P 1'
#
loop_
_entity.id
_entity.type
_entity.pdbx_description
1 polymer ?
#
loop_
_entity_poly.entity_id
_entity_poly.type
_entity_poly.pdbx_seq_one_letter_code
_entity_poly.pdbx_strand_id
1 'polypeptide(L)'
;MPQLSCTSSLAYGEKTNMNTFGHNKCPGCGTLLCLICLMLASMAGCSKSTLAAKPQPADVEVVDVEQKDVPIYGQWIGTLDGLVNANVKAQVTGYLLRQDYKEGSFVKKGQLLFQIDPRPFQATLDQAKAQLAQAKAQLVNAEANQRKSQLDVERYTPLAKEQAATQQDLDNAVQTNFANQASVETSKAQIQAAEAAVETAQINLNFTRVVSPIDGVAGLAQNQVGDLVSTSSSSPITTVSTVDPIKVYFTPSEQEYLAFNRQFPTIASREAEERRLPIELILADGTTYEHEGRVEFANRQVDQNTGTIRIAALFPNPGNVLRPGGYGQVRAITRIQSGALLLPQRAVSEVQGSYQVAVLDSENKVSVRNVKVGDRVGNMWIITDGLKPGERVIAEGVQKVGPGVRVNPKPFAAQSTAEKGR
;
A
#
# COMPACT_ATOMS: atom_id res chain seq x y z
N MET A 1 -9.01 22.57 -42.54
CA MET A 1 -8.12 23.05 -43.62
C MET A 1 -6.73 23.23 -43.10
N PRO A 2 -5.69 22.92 -43.85
CA PRO A 2 -5.38 21.63 -44.51
C PRO A 2 -4.09 21.00 -44.00
N GLN A 3 -3.92 19.68 -44.14
CA GLN A 3 -3.01 18.97 -45.05
C GLN A 3 -1.50 19.32 -44.87
N LEU A 4 -0.60 18.39 -44.79
CA LEU A 4 -0.04 17.39 -45.72
C LEU A 4 0.95 16.47 -44.93
N SER A 5 0.89 15.17 -44.94
CA SER A 5 1.47 14.20 -45.90
C SER A 5 3.02 14.22 -46.01
N CYS A 6 3.63 13.07 -45.82
CA CYS A 6 4.63 12.36 -46.65
C CYS A 6 5.22 11.19 -45.88
N THR A 7 4.89 9.95 -46.13
CA THR A 7 5.42 8.91 -47.05
C THR A 7 6.92 8.90 -47.31
N SER A 8 7.54 7.75 -47.00
CA SER A 8 8.50 6.94 -47.78
C SER A 8 8.93 5.74 -46.91
N SER A 9 8.57 4.48 -47.12
CA SER A 9 8.86 3.55 -48.19
C SER A 9 10.36 3.45 -48.56
N LEU A 10 10.98 2.35 -48.17
CA LEU A 10 12.00 1.69 -49.01
C LEU A 10 12.16 0.25 -48.54
N ALA A 11 11.75 -0.66 -49.43
CA ALA A 11 12.05 -2.06 -49.52
C ALA A 11 13.39 -2.23 -50.25
N TYR A 12 14.13 -3.31 -49.95
CA TYR A 12 15.11 -3.98 -50.81
C TYR A 12 15.55 -5.20 -49.99
N GLY A 13 15.61 -6.44 -50.44
CA GLY A 13 15.67 -6.97 -51.77
C GLY A 13 16.28 -8.35 -51.63
N GLU A 14 15.63 -9.28 -52.20
CA GLU A 14 15.98 -10.64 -52.58
C GLU A 14 17.42 -10.79 -53.08
N LYS A 15 18.07 -11.95 -52.79
CA LYS A 15 18.85 -12.69 -53.82
C LYS A 15 19.02 -14.16 -53.46
N THR A 16 18.24 -14.96 -54.14
CA THR A 16 18.53 -16.34 -54.59
C THR A 16 19.92 -16.47 -55.24
N ASN A 17 20.58 -17.58 -55.01
CA ASN A 17 21.46 -18.16 -56.00
C ASN A 17 21.50 -19.68 -55.94
N MET A 18 20.91 -20.22 -56.99
CA MET A 18 20.98 -21.59 -57.44
C MET A 18 22.23 -21.70 -58.33
N ASN A 19 23.06 -22.72 -58.17
CA ASN A 19 23.84 -23.20 -59.29
C ASN A 19 24.12 -24.71 -59.20
N THR A 20 23.69 -25.31 -60.22
CA THR A 20 23.75 -26.64 -60.76
C THR A 20 25.14 -27.01 -61.27
N PHE A 21 25.27 -28.35 -61.51
CA PHE A 21 26.08 -29.09 -62.46
C PHE A 21 27.53 -29.51 -62.10
N GLY A 22 27.71 -30.85 -62.32
CA GLY A 22 29.00 -31.44 -62.59
C GLY A 22 29.04 -32.95 -62.47
N HIS A 23 28.42 -33.63 -63.46
CA HIS A 23 28.77 -35.04 -63.76
C HIS A 23 30.27 -35.18 -64.17
N ASN A 24 30.91 -36.23 -63.66
CA ASN A 24 31.94 -36.89 -64.44
C ASN A 24 32.05 -38.39 -64.13
N LYS A 25 31.87 -39.15 -65.15
CA LYS A 25 32.09 -40.60 -65.27
C LYS A 25 33.55 -40.91 -65.50
N CYS A 26 33.93 -42.09 -65.03
CA CYS A 26 34.64 -43.16 -65.74
C CYS A 26 35.97 -43.60 -65.09
N PRO A 27 36.55 -44.72 -65.48
CA PRO A 27 36.23 -46.10 -65.13
C PRO A 27 37.51 -46.86 -64.67
N GLY A 28 37.36 -47.91 -63.97
CA GLY A 28 38.49 -48.74 -63.55
C GLY A 28 38.02 -50.07 -62.99
N CYS A 29 37.79 -50.91 -63.94
CA CYS A 29 37.40 -52.29 -63.90
C CYS A 29 38.45 -53.18 -63.21
N GLY A 30 37.93 -54.17 -62.48
CA GLY A 30 38.43 -55.53 -62.51
C GLY A 30 39.83 -55.81 -61.97
N THR A 31 39.86 -56.22 -60.71
CA THR A 31 40.88 -57.20 -60.22
C THR A 31 40.96 -57.25 -58.68
N LEU A 32 39.83 -57.01 -57.99
CA LEU A 32 39.84 -57.09 -56.53
C LEU A 32 38.80 -58.05 -55.95
N LEU A 33 38.27 -58.96 -56.79
CA LEU A 33 37.19 -59.93 -56.37
C LEU A 33 37.73 -61.28 -55.92
N CYS A 34 39.05 -61.57 -56.02
CA CYS A 34 39.65 -62.88 -55.65
C CYS A 34 40.38 -62.89 -54.27
N LEU A 35 40.60 -61.75 -53.63
CA LEU A 35 41.32 -61.69 -52.33
C LEU A 35 40.39 -61.55 -51.10
N ILE A 36 39.12 -61.35 -51.33
CA ILE A 36 38.11 -61.19 -50.22
C ILE A 36 37.52 -62.55 -49.78
N CYS A 37 37.56 -63.58 -50.61
CA CYS A 37 37.03 -64.91 -50.22
C CYS A 37 38.00 -65.74 -49.34
N LEU A 38 39.26 -65.39 -49.17
CA LEU A 38 40.23 -66.21 -48.40
C LEU A 38 40.41 -65.64 -46.93
N MET A 39 39.86 -64.48 -46.62
CA MET A 39 39.92 -63.90 -45.28
C MET A 39 38.65 -64.13 -44.45
N LEU A 40 37.59 -64.75 -44.99
CA LEU A 40 36.34 -65.02 -44.34
C LEU A 40 36.23 -66.38 -43.62
N ALA A 41 37.31 -67.21 -43.68
CA ALA A 41 37.26 -68.58 -43.12
C ALA A 41 37.99 -68.75 -41.76
N SER A 42 38.50 -67.70 -41.14
CA SER A 42 39.26 -67.81 -39.89
C SER A 42 38.71 -67.06 -38.68
N MET A 43 37.39 -66.72 -38.62
CA MET A 43 36.75 -66.17 -37.40
C MET A 43 35.59 -67.03 -36.91
N ALA A 44 35.80 -68.33 -36.80
CA ALA A 44 34.97 -69.18 -35.92
C ALA A 44 35.67 -69.27 -34.55
N GLY A 45 35.64 -68.16 -33.78
CA GLY A 45 36.15 -68.07 -32.43
C GLY A 45 34.98 -67.86 -31.44
N CYS A 46 34.68 -68.87 -30.66
CA CYS A 46 33.94 -68.92 -29.40
C CYS A 46 33.21 -67.67 -28.95
N SER A 47 31.92 -67.59 -29.21
CA SER A 47 31.05 -66.79 -28.39
C SER A 47 30.86 -67.45 -27.02
N LYS A 48 31.63 -67.00 -26.01
CA LYS A 48 31.26 -67.18 -24.63
C LYS A 48 29.96 -66.45 -24.42
N SER A 49 28.84 -67.20 -24.16
CA SER A 49 27.63 -66.67 -23.61
C SER A 49 27.92 -65.97 -22.31
N THR A 50 28.06 -64.65 -22.32
CA THR A 50 28.04 -63.86 -21.12
C THR A 50 26.60 -63.99 -20.59
N LEU A 51 26.40 -64.82 -19.56
CA LEU A 51 25.21 -64.80 -18.76
C LEU A 51 24.98 -63.33 -18.40
N ALA A 52 23.91 -62.76 -18.92
CA ALA A 52 23.47 -61.40 -18.59
C ALA A 52 23.36 -61.34 -17.05
N ALA A 53 24.27 -60.62 -16.40
CA ALA A 53 24.20 -60.35 -14.98
C ALA A 53 22.82 -59.79 -14.71
N LYS A 54 22.08 -60.45 -13.83
CA LYS A 54 20.77 -59.95 -13.36
C LYS A 54 20.97 -58.50 -12.99
N PRO A 55 20.23 -57.53 -13.57
CA PRO A 55 20.44 -56.10 -13.27
C PRO A 55 20.32 -55.92 -11.75
N GLN A 56 21.38 -55.44 -11.15
CA GLN A 56 21.33 -55.11 -9.69
C GLN A 56 20.27 -54.05 -9.53
N PRO A 57 19.43 -54.17 -8.46
CA PRO A 57 18.41 -53.15 -8.17
C PRO A 57 19.07 -51.78 -8.05
N ALA A 58 18.59 -50.83 -8.81
CA ALA A 58 19.11 -49.45 -8.74
C ALA A 58 18.79 -48.82 -7.39
N ASP A 59 19.80 -48.15 -6.81
CA ASP A 59 19.58 -47.35 -5.59
C ASP A 59 18.73 -46.12 -5.92
N VAL A 60 17.68 -45.91 -5.17
CA VAL A 60 16.75 -44.77 -5.27
C VAL A 60 16.48 -44.21 -3.88
N GLU A 61 16.31 -42.89 -3.80
CA GLU A 61 15.90 -42.25 -2.56
C GLU A 61 14.37 -42.15 -2.49
N VAL A 62 13.82 -42.54 -1.36
CA VAL A 62 12.36 -42.61 -1.12
C VAL A 62 11.95 -41.71 0.03
N VAL A 63 10.75 -41.16 -0.10
CA VAL A 63 10.08 -40.35 0.94
C VAL A 63 8.69 -40.94 1.19
N ASP A 64 8.29 -40.97 2.45
CA ASP A 64 6.94 -41.34 2.84
C ASP A 64 6.00 -40.13 2.61
N VAL A 65 4.81 -40.36 2.06
CA VAL A 65 3.79 -39.34 1.89
C VAL A 65 3.24 -38.93 3.25
N GLU A 66 3.64 -37.76 3.71
CA GLU A 66 3.15 -37.20 4.97
C GLU A 66 1.81 -36.50 4.78
N GLN A 67 0.89 -36.74 5.72
CA GLN A 67 -0.39 -36.03 5.79
C GLN A 67 -0.32 -35.00 6.91
N LYS A 68 -0.42 -33.70 6.56
CA LYS A 68 -0.37 -32.59 7.51
C LYS A 68 -1.37 -31.51 7.14
N ASP A 69 -1.79 -30.75 8.14
CA ASP A 69 -2.50 -29.50 7.91
C ASP A 69 -1.50 -28.42 7.51
N VAL A 70 -1.74 -27.79 6.38
CA VAL A 70 -0.78 -26.85 5.78
C VAL A 70 -1.45 -25.49 5.60
N PRO A 71 -0.86 -24.41 6.16
CA PRO A 71 -1.35 -23.07 5.89
C PRO A 71 -0.98 -22.63 4.46
N ILE A 72 -1.96 -22.15 3.73
CA ILE A 72 -1.78 -21.54 2.41
C ILE A 72 -1.71 -20.04 2.59
N TYR A 73 -0.61 -19.45 2.13
CA TYR A 73 -0.36 -18.03 2.24
C TYR A 73 -0.78 -17.29 0.96
N GLY A 74 -1.54 -16.21 1.13
CA GLY A 74 -1.68 -15.18 0.11
C GLY A 74 -0.54 -14.17 0.25
N GLN A 75 -0.09 -13.63 -0.86
CA GLN A 75 0.96 -12.62 -0.91
C GLN A 75 0.54 -11.48 -1.83
N TRP A 76 0.59 -10.26 -1.35
CA TRP A 76 0.19 -9.05 -2.09
C TRP A 76 1.23 -7.95 -1.91
N ILE A 77 1.44 -7.17 -2.95
CA ILE A 77 2.26 -5.97 -2.83
C ILE A 77 1.48 -4.95 -2.01
N GLY A 78 2.11 -4.45 -0.94
CA GLY A 78 1.57 -3.41 -0.08
C GLY A 78 2.34 -2.11 -0.20
N THR A 79 1.64 -0.99 -0.11
CA THR A 79 2.22 0.35 -0.01
C THR A 79 2.08 0.87 1.41
N LEU A 80 3.18 1.37 1.96
CA LEU A 80 3.22 1.92 3.30
C LEU A 80 2.77 3.38 3.28
N ASP A 81 1.94 3.75 4.25
CA ASP A 81 1.45 5.12 4.39
C ASP A 81 1.36 5.51 5.87
N GLY A 82 1.35 6.80 6.17
CA GLY A 82 1.08 7.26 7.53
C GLY A 82 -0.32 6.86 8.00
N LEU A 83 -0.48 6.60 9.29
CA LEU A 83 -1.82 6.40 9.87
C LEU A 83 -2.70 7.60 9.56
N VAL A 84 -2.16 8.80 9.75
CA VAL A 84 -2.75 10.07 9.34
C VAL A 84 -1.68 10.91 8.69
N ASN A 85 -1.98 11.50 7.54
CA ASN A 85 -1.12 12.45 6.84
C ASN A 85 -1.78 13.82 6.83
N ALA A 86 -1.20 14.77 7.53
CA ALA A 86 -1.68 16.14 7.57
C ALA A 86 -0.87 17.02 6.61
N ASN A 87 -1.51 17.50 5.56
CA ASN A 87 -0.93 18.46 4.65
C ASN A 87 -0.99 19.86 5.27
N VAL A 88 0.14 20.39 5.70
CA VAL A 88 0.27 21.72 6.31
C VAL A 88 0.35 22.76 5.20
N LYS A 89 -0.67 23.65 5.13
CA LYS A 89 -0.77 24.73 4.13
C LYS A 89 -0.79 26.08 4.80
N ALA A 90 -0.34 27.13 4.07
CA ALA A 90 -0.52 28.49 4.50
C ALA A 90 -1.99 28.88 4.52
N GLN A 91 -2.44 29.53 5.60
CA GLN A 91 -3.79 30.07 5.73
C GLN A 91 -3.84 31.58 5.48
N VAL A 92 -2.67 32.21 5.34
CA VAL A 92 -2.48 33.60 4.95
C VAL A 92 -1.35 33.71 3.93
N THR A 93 -1.38 34.74 3.11
CA THR A 93 -0.33 35.00 2.11
C THR A 93 0.75 35.88 2.70
N GLY A 94 2.02 35.46 2.58
CA GLY A 94 3.16 36.24 3.07
C GLY A 94 4.48 35.51 2.87
N TYR A 95 5.59 36.17 3.18
CA TYR A 95 6.92 35.59 3.07
C TYR A 95 7.24 34.69 4.27
N LEU A 96 7.88 33.56 4.03
CA LEU A 96 8.41 32.69 5.08
C LEU A 96 9.66 33.34 5.68
N LEU A 97 9.65 33.63 6.98
CA LEU A 97 10.79 34.23 7.67
C LEU A 97 11.74 33.20 8.27
N ARG A 98 11.22 32.08 8.76
CA ARG A 98 12.01 31.00 9.37
C ARG A 98 11.26 29.69 9.40
N GLN A 99 12.04 28.62 9.50
CA GLN A 99 11.61 27.24 9.74
C GLN A 99 12.10 26.84 11.15
N ASP A 100 11.17 26.39 12.00
CA ASP A 100 11.43 26.10 13.42
C ASP A 100 11.45 24.59 13.72
N TYR A 101 11.52 23.74 12.72
CA TYR A 101 11.65 22.29 12.86
C TYR A 101 12.78 21.75 11.98
N LYS A 102 13.26 20.55 12.33
CA LYS A 102 14.21 19.80 11.51
C LYS A 102 13.44 18.82 10.66
N GLU A 103 13.67 18.82 9.36
CA GLU A 103 13.06 17.87 8.43
C GLU A 103 13.34 16.42 8.84
N GLY A 104 12.32 15.56 8.73
CA GLY A 104 12.40 14.18 9.19
C GLY A 104 12.37 13.98 10.71
N SER A 105 12.26 15.06 11.52
CA SER A 105 12.14 14.94 12.96
C SER A 105 10.70 14.78 13.42
N PHE A 106 10.53 14.21 14.60
CA PHE A 106 9.24 14.14 15.28
C PHE A 106 8.83 15.53 15.78
N VAL A 107 7.59 15.90 15.53
CA VAL A 107 6.97 17.16 15.98
C VAL A 107 5.67 16.87 16.73
N LYS A 108 5.37 17.71 17.71
CA LYS A 108 4.14 17.61 18.50
C LYS A 108 3.04 18.48 17.90
N LYS A 109 1.79 18.09 18.11
CA LYS A 109 0.63 18.92 17.80
C LYS A 109 0.76 20.30 18.46
N GLY A 110 0.55 21.37 17.67
CA GLY A 110 0.71 22.75 18.12
C GLY A 110 2.15 23.27 18.10
N GLN A 111 3.16 22.43 17.80
CA GLN A 111 4.54 22.88 17.64
C GLN A 111 4.67 23.77 16.41
N LEU A 112 5.36 24.90 16.56
CA LEU A 112 5.65 25.83 15.47
C LEU A 112 6.55 25.15 14.43
N LEU A 113 6.12 25.20 13.17
CA LEU A 113 6.86 24.66 12.03
C LEU A 113 7.48 25.79 11.20
N PHE A 114 6.67 26.80 10.88
CA PHE A 114 7.11 27.94 10.08
C PHE A 114 6.53 29.23 10.63
N GLN A 115 7.26 30.32 10.40
CA GLN A 115 6.82 31.68 10.70
C GLN A 115 6.68 32.47 9.39
N ILE A 116 5.46 32.89 9.06
CA ILE A 116 5.16 33.85 8.01
C ILE A 116 5.36 35.27 8.59
N ASP A 117 5.72 36.24 7.78
CA ASP A 117 5.94 37.64 8.24
C ASP A 117 4.67 38.18 8.95
N PRO A 118 4.73 38.41 10.27
CA PRO A 118 3.56 38.84 11.04
C PRO A 118 3.33 40.36 10.95
N ARG A 119 4.30 41.16 10.50
CA ARG A 119 4.26 42.61 10.56
C ARG A 119 3.04 43.27 9.89
N PRO A 120 2.64 42.86 8.66
CA PRO A 120 1.44 43.40 8.04
C PRO A 120 0.16 43.06 8.81
N PHE A 121 0.08 41.85 9.37
CA PHE A 121 -1.05 41.37 10.15
C PHE A 121 -1.13 42.05 11.51
N GLN A 122 0.01 42.30 12.15
CA GLN A 122 0.09 43.06 13.40
C GLN A 122 -0.43 44.48 13.17
N ALA A 123 0.02 45.16 12.11
CA ALA A 123 -0.45 46.51 11.78
C ALA A 123 -1.99 46.55 11.55
N THR A 124 -2.53 45.52 10.87
CA THR A 124 -3.98 45.41 10.67
C THR A 124 -4.72 45.21 11.99
N LEU A 125 -4.18 44.40 12.89
CA LEU A 125 -4.75 44.18 14.23
C LEU A 125 -4.74 45.48 15.04
N ASP A 126 -3.64 46.24 15.01
CA ASP A 126 -3.52 47.48 15.75
C ASP A 126 -4.48 48.54 15.20
N GLN A 127 -4.70 48.59 13.88
CA GLN A 127 -5.72 49.42 13.23
C GLN A 127 -7.12 49.02 13.70
N ALA A 128 -7.46 47.74 13.72
CA ALA A 128 -8.78 47.26 14.19
C ALA A 128 -9.02 47.61 15.68
N LYS A 129 -7.98 47.48 16.53
CA LYS A 129 -8.02 47.90 17.94
C LYS A 129 -8.28 49.38 18.09
N ALA A 130 -7.67 50.22 17.26
CA ALA A 130 -7.91 51.67 17.28
C ALA A 130 -9.33 52.03 16.89
N GLN A 131 -9.92 51.31 15.89
CA GLN A 131 -11.33 51.45 15.49
C GLN A 131 -12.28 51.05 16.65
N LEU A 132 -11.99 49.98 17.35
CA LEU A 132 -12.74 49.56 18.55
C LEU A 132 -12.68 50.61 19.65
N ALA A 133 -11.51 51.19 19.90
CA ALA A 133 -11.36 52.27 20.88
C ALA A 133 -12.19 53.52 20.49
N GLN A 134 -12.20 53.86 19.18
CA GLN A 134 -13.05 54.96 18.67
C GLN A 134 -14.53 54.67 18.88
N ALA A 135 -15.01 53.45 18.56
CA ALA A 135 -16.42 53.05 18.75
C ALA A 135 -16.83 53.11 20.24
N LYS A 136 -15.94 52.69 21.15
CA LYS A 136 -16.15 52.79 22.59
C LYS A 136 -16.27 54.24 23.05
N ALA A 137 -15.44 55.15 22.51
CA ALA A 137 -15.55 56.60 22.82
C ALA A 137 -16.86 57.20 22.28
N GLN A 138 -17.34 56.73 21.11
CA GLN A 138 -18.66 57.17 20.58
C GLN A 138 -19.81 56.70 21.47
N LEU A 139 -19.75 55.50 22.04
CA LEU A 139 -20.75 55.03 23.00
C LEU A 139 -20.80 55.95 24.24
N VAL A 140 -19.63 56.27 24.83
CA VAL A 140 -19.60 57.18 25.98
C VAL A 140 -20.23 58.53 25.69
N ASN A 141 -20.01 59.10 24.47
CA ASN A 141 -20.68 60.32 24.05
C ASN A 141 -22.22 60.14 23.90
N ALA A 142 -22.64 59.03 23.30
CA ALA A 142 -24.10 58.74 23.17
C ALA A 142 -24.78 58.55 24.52
N GLU A 143 -24.14 57.85 25.44
CA GLU A 143 -24.63 57.66 26.83
C GLU A 143 -24.71 58.97 27.59
N ALA A 144 -23.70 59.87 27.43
CA ALA A 144 -23.75 61.19 28.04
C ALA A 144 -24.92 62.05 27.50
N ASN A 145 -25.16 62.01 26.18
CA ASN A 145 -26.31 62.69 25.56
C ASN A 145 -27.66 62.10 26.01
N GLN A 146 -27.76 60.78 26.07
CA GLN A 146 -28.95 60.08 26.57
C GLN A 146 -29.20 60.41 28.04
N ARG A 147 -28.15 60.44 28.86
CA ARG A 147 -28.29 60.82 30.28
C ARG A 147 -28.81 62.26 30.44
N LYS A 148 -28.26 63.21 29.63
CA LYS A 148 -28.74 64.60 29.60
C LYS A 148 -30.25 64.64 29.25
N SER A 149 -30.68 64.04 28.16
CA SER A 149 -32.10 64.03 27.73
C SER A 149 -33.00 63.34 28.70
N GLN A 150 -32.53 62.30 29.40
CA GLN A 150 -33.25 61.61 30.44
C GLN A 150 -33.54 62.57 31.62
N LEU A 151 -32.56 63.35 32.06
CA LEU A 151 -32.69 64.35 33.10
C LEU A 151 -33.65 65.47 32.69
N ASP A 152 -33.71 65.84 31.41
CA ASP A 152 -34.67 66.80 30.90
C ASP A 152 -36.14 66.26 31.01
N VAL A 153 -36.38 64.99 30.64
CA VAL A 153 -37.69 64.32 30.80
C VAL A 153 -38.08 64.27 32.29
N GLU A 154 -37.15 63.88 33.16
CA GLU A 154 -37.38 63.85 34.61
C GLU A 154 -37.78 65.25 35.18
N ARG A 155 -37.19 66.30 34.61
CA ARG A 155 -37.47 67.69 35.01
C ARG A 155 -38.82 68.16 34.43
N TYR A 156 -39.10 67.95 33.12
CA TYR A 156 -40.36 68.45 32.52
C TYR A 156 -41.60 67.68 32.95
N THR A 157 -41.49 66.41 33.34
CA THR A 157 -42.65 65.60 33.79
C THR A 157 -43.41 66.20 34.94
N PRO A 158 -42.88 66.63 36.10
CA PRO A 158 -43.59 67.29 37.15
C PRO A 158 -44.06 68.69 36.77
N LEU A 159 -43.24 69.47 36.03
CA LEU A 159 -43.57 70.83 35.62
C LEU A 159 -44.79 70.88 34.69
N ALA A 160 -44.95 69.93 33.79
CA ALA A 160 -46.11 69.80 32.94
C ALA A 160 -47.40 69.43 33.73
N LYS A 161 -47.26 68.55 34.76
CA LYS A 161 -48.35 68.21 35.66
C LYS A 161 -48.84 69.40 36.45
N GLU A 162 -47.93 70.29 36.83
CA GLU A 162 -48.25 71.51 37.60
C GLU A 162 -48.56 72.70 36.67
N GLN A 163 -48.70 72.50 35.34
CA GLN A 163 -49.00 73.52 34.33
C GLN A 163 -47.90 74.62 34.27
N ALA A 164 -46.69 74.36 34.77
CA ALA A 164 -45.56 75.27 34.75
C ALA A 164 -44.69 75.11 33.46
N ALA A 165 -44.92 74.06 32.64
CA ALA A 165 -44.38 73.85 31.31
C ALA A 165 -45.46 73.38 30.35
N THR A 166 -45.28 73.52 29.07
CA THR A 166 -46.25 73.08 28.03
C THR A 166 -46.14 71.56 27.82
N GLN A 167 -47.29 70.93 27.43
CA GLN A 167 -47.27 69.49 27.05
C GLN A 167 -46.30 69.25 25.84
N GLN A 168 -46.20 70.21 24.94
CA GLN A 168 -45.31 70.16 23.82
C GLN A 168 -43.86 70.09 24.27
N ASP A 169 -43.45 70.83 25.31
CA ASP A 169 -42.05 70.76 25.83
C ASP A 169 -41.75 69.37 26.42
N LEU A 170 -42.68 68.77 27.14
CA LEU A 170 -42.58 67.42 27.67
C LEU A 170 -42.46 66.40 26.52
N ASP A 171 -43.32 66.46 25.51
CA ASP A 171 -43.37 65.56 24.39
C ASP A 171 -42.01 65.66 23.57
N ASN A 172 -41.48 66.85 23.36
CA ASN A 172 -40.23 67.12 22.74
C ASN A 172 -39.04 66.48 23.55
N ALA A 173 -39.04 66.62 24.85
CA ALA A 173 -38.04 66.04 25.73
C ALA A 173 -38.09 64.48 25.67
N VAL A 174 -39.30 63.89 25.70
CA VAL A 174 -39.47 62.43 25.54
C VAL A 174 -38.99 61.94 24.19
N GLN A 175 -39.37 62.59 23.09
CA GLN A 175 -38.90 62.19 21.76
C GLN A 175 -37.37 62.30 21.59
N THR A 176 -36.77 63.38 22.16
CA THR A 176 -35.33 63.55 22.18
C THR A 176 -34.62 62.43 22.97
N ASN A 177 -35.21 62.03 24.10
CA ASN A 177 -34.66 60.91 24.90
C ASN A 177 -34.76 59.59 24.13
N PHE A 178 -35.84 59.28 23.45
CA PHE A 178 -35.94 58.08 22.57
C PHE A 178 -34.91 58.12 21.41
N ALA A 179 -34.71 59.28 20.78
CA ALA A 179 -33.67 59.39 19.74
C ALA A 179 -32.26 59.16 20.27
N ASN A 180 -31.94 59.69 21.48
CA ASN A 180 -30.65 59.47 22.11
C ASN A 180 -30.48 58.01 22.60
N GLN A 181 -31.54 57.36 23.06
CA GLN A 181 -31.52 55.93 23.39
C GLN A 181 -31.24 55.07 22.17
N ALA A 182 -31.87 55.36 21.03
CA ALA A 182 -31.59 54.67 19.77
C ALA A 182 -30.13 54.89 19.33
N SER A 183 -29.55 56.08 19.57
CA SER A 183 -28.16 56.40 19.30
C SER A 183 -27.20 55.53 20.18
N VAL A 184 -27.55 55.31 21.45
CA VAL A 184 -26.79 54.39 22.33
C VAL A 184 -26.79 52.96 21.77
N GLU A 185 -27.98 52.45 21.35
CA GLU A 185 -28.04 51.09 20.75
C GLU A 185 -27.26 51.00 19.43
N THR A 186 -27.30 52.05 18.61
CA THR A 186 -26.49 52.12 17.40
C THR A 186 -24.97 52.06 17.71
N SER A 187 -24.52 52.79 18.74
CA SER A 187 -23.13 52.81 19.19
C SER A 187 -22.71 51.46 19.75
N LYS A 188 -23.57 50.75 20.46
CA LYS A 188 -23.32 49.38 20.92
C LYS A 188 -23.15 48.41 19.75
N ALA A 189 -24.02 48.49 18.72
CA ALA A 189 -23.89 47.70 17.54
C ALA A 189 -22.57 47.96 16.78
N GLN A 190 -22.12 49.22 16.77
CA GLN A 190 -20.78 49.59 16.17
C GLN A 190 -19.62 48.96 16.96
N ILE A 191 -19.71 48.89 18.29
CA ILE A 191 -18.71 48.21 19.10
C ILE A 191 -18.66 46.73 18.75
N GLN A 192 -19.80 46.04 18.66
CA GLN A 192 -19.84 44.61 18.26
C GLN A 192 -19.21 44.39 16.88
N ALA A 193 -19.49 45.26 15.94
CA ALA A 193 -18.87 45.18 14.60
C ALA A 193 -17.33 45.38 14.65
N ALA A 194 -16.85 46.33 15.45
CA ALA A 194 -15.41 46.59 15.64
C ALA A 194 -14.72 45.44 16.42
N GLU A 195 -15.40 44.84 17.40
CA GLU A 195 -14.89 43.64 18.10
C GLU A 195 -14.73 42.46 17.16
N ALA A 196 -15.68 42.20 16.28
CA ALA A 196 -15.56 41.16 15.24
C ALA A 196 -14.41 41.44 14.26
N ALA A 197 -14.16 42.71 13.94
CA ALA A 197 -13.01 43.09 13.10
C ALA A 197 -11.66 42.83 13.82
N VAL A 198 -11.56 43.12 15.12
CA VAL A 198 -10.39 42.79 15.94
C VAL A 198 -10.16 41.28 15.99
N GLU A 199 -11.20 40.49 16.19
CA GLU A 199 -11.11 39.04 16.24
C GLU A 199 -10.60 38.48 14.89
N THR A 200 -11.16 38.96 13.78
CA THR A 200 -10.71 38.56 12.44
C THR A 200 -9.24 38.86 12.20
N ALA A 201 -8.80 40.08 12.57
CA ALA A 201 -7.41 40.47 12.44
C ALA A 201 -6.46 39.61 13.35
N GLN A 202 -6.92 39.27 14.56
CA GLN A 202 -6.19 38.39 15.48
C GLN A 202 -6.05 36.97 14.93
N ILE A 203 -7.12 36.42 14.33
CA ILE A 203 -7.10 35.09 13.69
C ILE A 203 -6.07 35.10 12.54
N ASN A 204 -6.09 36.10 11.69
CA ASN A 204 -5.12 36.24 10.59
C ASN A 204 -3.67 36.35 11.09
N LEU A 205 -3.44 37.09 12.16
CA LEU A 205 -2.14 37.14 12.80
C LEU A 205 -1.71 35.78 13.35
N ASN A 206 -2.63 35.02 13.96
CA ASN A 206 -2.35 33.68 14.46
C ASN A 206 -1.96 32.73 13.31
N PHE A 207 -2.58 32.86 12.14
CA PHE A 207 -2.26 32.07 10.95
C PHE A 207 -0.86 32.31 10.39
N THR A 208 -0.21 33.39 10.78
CA THR A 208 1.24 33.61 10.45
C THR A 208 2.13 32.61 11.15
N ARG A 209 1.67 31.97 12.22
CA ARG A 209 2.35 30.91 12.96
C ARG A 209 1.83 29.57 12.47
N VAL A 210 2.53 28.97 11.52
CA VAL A 210 2.16 27.68 10.95
C VAL A 210 2.58 26.57 11.91
N VAL A 211 1.61 25.91 12.54
CA VAL A 211 1.83 24.86 13.55
C VAL A 211 1.43 23.49 13.05
N SER A 212 1.97 22.44 13.66
CA SER A 212 1.58 21.06 13.34
C SER A 212 0.16 20.78 13.86
N PRO A 213 -0.75 20.26 13.02
CA PRO A 213 -2.11 19.86 13.44
C PRO A 213 -2.15 18.53 14.19
N ILE A 214 -1.13 17.67 14.04
CA ILE A 214 -1.05 16.33 14.64
C ILE A 214 0.35 16.07 15.22
N ASP A 215 0.47 15.03 16.04
CA ASP A 215 1.75 14.45 16.42
C ASP A 215 2.24 13.54 15.29
N GLY A 216 3.53 13.65 14.94
CA GLY A 216 4.09 12.83 13.88
C GLY A 216 5.45 13.26 13.38
N VAL A 217 5.92 12.66 12.31
CA VAL A 217 7.18 13.01 11.67
C VAL A 217 6.91 14.05 10.59
N ALA A 218 7.59 15.19 10.66
CA ALA A 218 7.50 16.25 9.66
C ALA A 218 8.37 15.89 8.45
N GLY A 219 7.78 16.00 7.27
CA GLY A 219 8.44 15.77 5.99
C GLY A 219 9.36 16.93 5.58
N LEU A 220 9.79 16.88 4.31
CA LEU A 220 10.55 17.94 3.67
C LEU A 220 9.71 19.21 3.54
N ALA A 221 10.35 20.37 3.69
CA ALA A 221 9.76 21.65 3.36
C ALA A 221 9.73 21.83 1.85
N GLN A 222 8.54 22.06 1.30
CA GLN A 222 8.36 22.33 -0.14
C GLN A 222 8.70 23.79 -0.49
N ASN A 223 8.69 24.68 0.52
CA ASN A 223 9.05 26.07 0.41
C ASN A 223 10.20 26.42 1.33
N GLN A 224 11.09 27.30 0.89
CA GLN A 224 12.25 27.73 1.66
C GLN A 224 12.00 29.07 2.34
N VAL A 225 12.86 29.40 3.32
CA VAL A 225 12.86 30.72 3.94
C VAL A 225 13.14 31.80 2.88
N GLY A 226 12.26 32.81 2.82
CA GLY A 226 12.26 33.85 1.78
C GLY A 226 11.23 33.63 0.68
N ASP A 227 10.63 32.46 0.58
CA ASP A 227 9.57 32.20 -0.40
C ASP A 227 8.26 32.88 -0.01
N LEU A 228 7.50 33.30 -1.02
CA LEU A 228 6.14 33.77 -0.86
C LEU A 228 5.18 32.55 -0.84
N VAL A 229 4.53 32.31 0.29
CA VAL A 229 3.47 31.33 0.40
C VAL A 229 2.10 31.98 0.28
N SER A 230 1.13 31.22 -0.27
CA SER A 230 -0.20 31.74 -0.55
C SER A 230 -1.27 30.71 -0.20
N THR A 231 -2.46 31.18 0.17
CA THR A 231 -3.65 30.37 0.40
C THR A 231 -4.17 29.68 -0.88
N SER A 232 -3.83 30.21 -2.05
CA SER A 232 -4.19 29.64 -3.36
C SER A 232 -3.24 28.54 -3.82
N SER A 233 -2.12 28.29 -3.12
CA SER A 233 -1.19 27.21 -3.47
C SER A 233 -1.86 25.84 -3.31
N SER A 234 -1.82 25.04 -4.37
CA SER A 234 -2.29 23.64 -4.35
C SER A 234 -1.37 22.76 -3.52
N SER A 235 -0.07 23.05 -3.46
CA SER A 235 0.94 22.27 -2.75
C SER A 235 0.99 22.64 -1.27
N PRO A 236 1.15 21.66 -0.37
CA PRO A 236 1.39 21.93 1.05
C PRO A 236 2.80 22.50 1.24
N ILE A 237 3.02 23.28 2.30
CA ILE A 237 4.36 23.73 2.71
C ILE A 237 5.19 22.54 3.22
N THR A 238 4.56 21.64 3.96
CA THR A 238 5.11 20.36 4.41
C THR A 238 3.98 19.40 4.74
N THR A 239 4.31 18.11 4.92
CA THR A 239 3.36 17.09 5.39
C THR A 239 3.86 16.55 6.73
N VAL A 240 2.97 16.41 7.69
CA VAL A 240 3.27 15.72 8.96
C VAL A 240 2.50 14.40 8.95
N SER A 241 3.20 13.30 9.18
CA SER A 241 2.62 11.95 9.16
C SER A 241 2.79 11.27 10.52
N THR A 242 1.69 10.72 11.05
CA THR A 242 1.77 9.77 12.16
C THR A 242 2.23 8.44 11.60
N VAL A 243 3.41 7.98 12.01
CA VAL A 243 4.08 6.80 11.43
C VAL A 243 4.16 5.61 12.38
N ASP A 244 3.68 5.74 13.62
CA ASP A 244 3.54 4.65 14.57
C ASP A 244 2.14 4.73 15.22
N PRO A 245 1.26 3.73 14.95
CA PRO A 245 1.44 2.64 13.99
C PRO A 245 1.46 3.14 12.53
N ILE A 246 2.10 2.38 11.63
CA ILE A 246 2.10 2.65 10.20
C ILE A 246 0.99 1.85 9.51
N LYS A 247 0.41 2.43 8.47
CA LYS A 247 -0.64 1.81 7.67
C LYS A 247 -0.06 1.20 6.40
N VAL A 248 -0.46 -0.01 6.09
CA VAL A 248 -0.07 -0.70 4.85
C VAL A 248 -1.34 -1.00 4.06
N TYR A 249 -1.40 -0.49 2.84
CA TYR A 249 -2.48 -0.78 1.91
C TYR A 249 -2.06 -1.90 0.96
N PHE A 250 -2.86 -2.94 0.84
CA PHE A 250 -2.67 -4.03 -0.12
C PHE A 250 -3.98 -4.36 -0.81
N THR A 251 -3.89 -5.04 -1.95
CA THR A 251 -5.02 -5.18 -2.87
C THR A 251 -5.21 -6.64 -3.30
N PRO A 252 -5.87 -7.48 -2.49
CA PRO A 252 -6.31 -8.79 -2.95
C PRO A 252 -7.35 -8.69 -4.06
N SER A 253 -7.45 -9.74 -4.88
CA SER A 253 -8.46 -9.85 -5.92
C SER A 253 -9.86 -10.02 -5.34
N GLU A 254 -10.89 -9.63 -6.11
CA GLU A 254 -12.28 -9.87 -5.72
C GLU A 254 -12.58 -11.37 -5.51
N GLN A 255 -11.94 -12.24 -6.28
CA GLN A 255 -12.12 -13.71 -6.13
C GLN A 255 -11.61 -14.20 -4.76
N GLU A 256 -10.45 -13.73 -4.32
CA GLU A 256 -9.89 -14.07 -3.00
C GLU A 256 -10.78 -13.54 -1.89
N TYR A 257 -11.25 -12.30 -2.02
CA TYR A 257 -12.18 -11.71 -1.06
C TYR A 257 -13.51 -12.46 -0.96
N LEU A 258 -14.08 -12.87 -2.10
CA LEU A 258 -15.30 -13.67 -2.13
C LEU A 258 -15.07 -15.08 -1.54
N ALA A 259 -13.90 -15.68 -1.77
CA ALA A 259 -13.54 -16.95 -1.17
C ALA A 259 -13.47 -16.86 0.36
N PHE A 260 -12.85 -15.80 0.89
CA PHE A 260 -12.81 -15.51 2.33
C PHE A 260 -14.24 -15.32 2.89
N ASN A 261 -15.07 -14.53 2.23
CA ASN A 261 -16.45 -14.28 2.68
C ASN A 261 -17.33 -15.54 2.72
N ARG A 262 -17.07 -16.53 1.83
CA ARG A 262 -17.78 -17.81 1.87
C ARG A 262 -17.42 -18.65 3.09
N GLN A 263 -16.18 -18.55 3.58
CA GLN A 263 -15.74 -19.26 4.79
C GLN A 263 -16.37 -18.63 6.05
N PHE A 264 -16.56 -17.31 6.04
CA PHE A 264 -17.10 -16.54 7.16
C PHE A 264 -18.37 -15.78 6.76
N PRO A 265 -19.53 -16.44 6.74
CA PRO A 265 -20.75 -15.91 6.12
C PRO A 265 -21.38 -14.74 6.88
N THR A 266 -21.09 -14.55 8.17
CA THR A 266 -21.62 -13.43 8.97
C THR A 266 -20.62 -12.30 9.09
N ILE A 267 -21.09 -11.05 9.18
CA ILE A 267 -20.22 -9.88 9.40
C ILE A 267 -19.39 -10.06 10.66
N ALA A 268 -20.03 -10.47 11.76
CA ALA A 268 -19.35 -10.66 13.04
C ALA A 268 -18.23 -11.73 12.97
N SER A 269 -18.45 -12.84 12.24
CA SER A 269 -17.41 -13.87 12.07
C SER A 269 -16.24 -13.38 11.22
N ARG A 270 -16.50 -12.58 10.19
CA ARG A 270 -15.46 -11.95 9.36
C ARG A 270 -14.60 -10.98 10.16
N GLU A 271 -15.23 -10.03 10.83
CA GLU A 271 -14.52 -9.04 11.67
C GLU A 271 -13.73 -9.69 12.80
N ALA A 272 -14.23 -10.79 13.37
CA ALA A 272 -13.51 -11.54 14.40
C ALA A 272 -12.26 -12.20 13.82
N GLU A 273 -12.37 -12.80 12.63
CA GLU A 273 -11.26 -13.45 11.97
C GLU A 273 -10.25 -12.43 11.43
N GLU A 274 -10.69 -11.34 10.80
CA GLU A 274 -9.82 -10.24 10.33
C GLU A 274 -8.96 -9.67 11.47
N ARG A 275 -9.50 -9.54 12.67
CA ARG A 275 -8.77 -9.09 13.86
C ARG A 275 -7.80 -10.16 14.41
N ARG A 276 -8.06 -11.43 14.14
CA ARG A 276 -7.31 -12.57 14.66
C ARG A 276 -6.17 -13.00 13.74
N LEU A 277 -6.33 -12.82 12.43
CA LEU A 277 -5.35 -13.21 11.43
C LEU A 277 -4.09 -12.35 11.56
N PRO A 278 -2.95 -12.92 11.93
CA PRO A 278 -1.69 -12.22 11.88
C PRO A 278 -1.31 -11.95 10.43
N ILE A 279 -0.89 -10.72 10.18
CA ILE A 279 -0.38 -10.31 8.88
C ILE A 279 1.11 -10.05 9.03
N GLU A 280 1.90 -10.69 8.19
CA GLU A 280 3.33 -10.49 8.12
C GLU A 280 3.66 -9.50 7.00
N LEU A 281 4.69 -8.69 7.21
CA LEU A 281 5.22 -7.77 6.22
C LEU A 281 6.64 -8.19 5.85
N ILE A 282 6.85 -8.48 4.58
CA ILE A 282 8.18 -8.75 4.02
C ILE A 282 8.67 -7.44 3.40
N LEU A 283 9.81 -6.95 3.88
CA LEU A 283 10.39 -5.69 3.46
C LEU A 283 11.02 -5.79 2.07
N ALA A 284 11.39 -4.64 1.52
CA ALA A 284 11.98 -4.56 0.17
C ALA A 284 13.32 -5.30 0.03
N ASP A 285 14.02 -5.56 1.14
CA ASP A 285 15.26 -6.35 1.19
C ASP A 285 15.02 -7.87 1.32
N GLY A 286 13.74 -8.30 1.36
CA GLY A 286 13.35 -9.70 1.53
C GLY A 286 13.28 -10.18 2.99
N THR A 287 13.60 -9.34 3.96
CA THR A 287 13.50 -9.70 5.38
C THR A 287 12.05 -9.59 5.86
N THR A 288 11.65 -10.49 6.77
CA THR A 288 10.33 -10.38 7.41
C THR A 288 10.42 -9.37 8.56
N TYR A 289 9.48 -8.42 8.58
CA TYR A 289 9.38 -7.44 9.65
C TYR A 289 9.02 -8.12 10.98
N GLU A 290 9.64 -7.68 12.08
CA GLU A 290 9.52 -8.35 13.40
C GLU A 290 8.12 -8.24 14.02
N HIS A 291 7.35 -7.22 13.66
CA HIS A 291 6.03 -6.97 14.23
C HIS A 291 4.93 -7.36 13.26
N GLU A 292 4.00 -8.17 13.75
CA GLU A 292 2.81 -8.55 13.00
C GLU A 292 1.82 -7.39 12.91
N GLY A 293 1.20 -7.26 11.76
CA GLY A 293 0.11 -6.33 11.52
C GLY A 293 -1.25 -6.95 11.74
N ARG A 294 -2.27 -6.08 11.77
CA ARG A 294 -3.68 -6.47 11.86
C ARG A 294 -4.50 -5.71 10.83
N VAL A 295 -5.49 -6.36 10.24
CA VAL A 295 -6.46 -5.69 9.36
C VAL A 295 -7.19 -4.60 10.15
N GLU A 296 -7.21 -3.40 9.62
CA GLU A 296 -7.99 -2.27 10.15
C GLU A 296 -9.36 -2.20 9.47
N PHE A 297 -9.36 -2.24 8.15
CA PHE A 297 -10.58 -2.27 7.34
C PHE A 297 -10.34 -2.78 5.92
N ALA A 298 -11.41 -3.27 5.29
CA ALA A 298 -11.49 -3.50 3.85
C ALA A 298 -12.33 -2.40 3.20
N ASN A 299 -11.88 -1.88 2.06
CA ASN A 299 -12.62 -0.84 1.35
C ASN A 299 -13.99 -1.37 0.89
N ARG A 300 -14.99 -0.49 0.95
CA ARG A 300 -16.35 -0.73 0.48
C ARG A 300 -16.46 -1.02 -1.02
N GLN A 301 -15.57 -0.44 -1.81
CA GLN A 301 -15.61 -0.48 -3.27
C GLN A 301 -14.54 -1.41 -3.83
N VAL A 302 -14.92 -2.19 -4.84
CA VAL A 302 -13.99 -2.87 -5.75
C VAL A 302 -13.49 -1.83 -6.76
N ASP A 303 -12.20 -1.80 -7.02
CA ASP A 303 -11.65 -1.02 -8.12
C ASP A 303 -12.03 -1.69 -9.44
N GLN A 304 -12.82 -0.98 -10.25
CA GLN A 304 -13.38 -1.50 -11.51
C GLN A 304 -12.31 -1.76 -12.59
N ASN A 305 -11.16 -1.08 -12.50
CA ASN A 305 -10.10 -1.24 -13.49
C ASN A 305 -9.23 -2.48 -13.21
N THR A 306 -9.06 -2.82 -11.93
CA THR A 306 -8.16 -3.91 -11.52
C THR A 306 -8.89 -5.13 -10.97
N GLY A 307 -10.18 -5.02 -10.64
CA GLY A 307 -10.95 -6.10 -9.99
C GLY A 307 -10.42 -6.44 -8.60
N THR A 308 -9.84 -5.46 -7.89
CA THR A 308 -9.25 -5.66 -6.57
C THR A 308 -9.94 -4.85 -5.48
N ILE A 309 -9.80 -5.28 -4.24
CA ILE A 309 -10.33 -4.58 -3.06
C ILE A 309 -9.14 -4.08 -2.23
N ARG A 310 -9.12 -2.78 -1.93
CA ARG A 310 -8.07 -2.22 -1.08
C ARG A 310 -8.34 -2.54 0.38
N ILE A 311 -7.41 -3.19 1.02
CA ILE A 311 -7.41 -3.51 2.45
C ILE A 311 -6.31 -2.70 3.14
N ALA A 312 -6.59 -2.20 4.33
CA ALA A 312 -5.63 -1.53 5.17
C ALA A 312 -5.28 -2.40 6.38
N ALA A 313 -4.00 -2.56 6.64
CA ALA A 313 -3.49 -3.18 7.85
C ALA A 313 -2.61 -2.19 8.62
N LEU A 314 -2.65 -2.28 9.95
CA LEU A 314 -1.81 -1.49 10.85
C LEU A 314 -0.67 -2.35 11.38
N PHE A 315 0.53 -1.80 11.31
CA PHE A 315 1.74 -2.40 11.86
C PHE A 315 2.34 -1.48 12.93
N PRO A 316 2.68 -1.99 14.11
CA PRO A 316 3.50 -1.24 15.06
C PRO A 316 4.82 -0.84 14.38
N ASN A 317 5.28 0.38 14.59
CA ASN A 317 6.51 0.88 13.97
C ASN A 317 7.42 1.59 14.99
N PRO A 318 7.83 0.88 16.06
CA PRO A 318 8.71 1.45 17.05
C PRO A 318 10.03 1.87 16.40
N GLY A 319 10.48 3.08 16.71
CA GLY A 319 11.70 3.64 16.13
C GLY A 319 11.55 4.20 14.72
N ASN A 320 10.35 4.22 14.13
CA ASN A 320 10.04 4.79 12.81
C ASN A 320 10.92 4.20 11.68
N VAL A 321 11.14 2.89 11.69
CA VAL A 321 11.92 2.17 10.68
C VAL A 321 11.19 2.17 9.34
N LEU A 322 9.89 1.88 9.38
CA LEU A 322 9.03 1.92 8.21
C LEU A 322 8.66 3.38 7.88
N ARG A 323 8.66 3.72 6.59
CA ARG A 323 8.42 5.08 6.12
C ARG A 323 7.23 5.13 5.16
N PRO A 324 6.37 6.17 5.24
CA PRO A 324 5.36 6.43 4.22
C PRO A 324 5.98 6.53 2.82
N GLY A 325 5.31 5.98 1.81
CA GLY A 325 5.81 5.89 0.44
C GLY A 325 6.69 4.68 0.16
N GLY A 326 7.07 3.91 1.18
CA GLY A 326 7.73 2.62 1.01
C GLY A 326 6.76 1.54 0.50
N TYR A 327 7.31 0.39 0.10
CA TYR A 327 6.53 -0.78 -0.27
C TYR A 327 7.10 -2.02 0.42
N GLY A 328 6.25 -3.03 0.55
CA GLY A 328 6.60 -4.33 1.07
C GLY A 328 5.62 -5.37 0.57
N GLN A 329 5.89 -6.64 0.82
CA GLN A 329 4.98 -7.71 0.49
C GLN A 329 4.22 -8.13 1.74
N VAL A 330 2.91 -7.98 1.70
CA VAL A 330 2.01 -8.43 2.76
C VAL A 330 1.76 -9.91 2.58
N ARG A 331 1.94 -10.71 3.64
CA ARG A 331 1.68 -12.14 3.66
C ARG A 331 0.68 -12.48 4.76
N ALA A 332 -0.37 -13.21 4.41
CA ALA A 332 -1.36 -13.68 5.37
C ALA A 332 -1.82 -15.10 5.04
N ILE A 333 -2.25 -15.85 6.04
CA ILE A 333 -2.85 -17.17 5.85
C ILE A 333 -4.24 -16.98 5.25
N THR A 334 -4.45 -17.48 4.04
CA THR A 334 -5.77 -17.39 3.35
C THR A 334 -6.65 -18.58 3.65
N ARG A 335 -6.06 -19.75 3.87
CA ARG A 335 -6.77 -20.99 4.25
C ARG A 335 -5.80 -21.99 4.87
N ILE A 336 -6.34 -22.89 5.66
CA ILE A 336 -5.62 -24.09 6.13
C ILE A 336 -6.15 -25.27 5.31
N GLN A 337 -5.26 -25.92 4.56
CA GLN A 337 -5.56 -27.16 3.85
C GLN A 337 -5.42 -28.33 4.79
N SER A 338 -6.52 -28.79 5.39
CA SER A 338 -6.50 -29.93 6.31
C SER A 338 -6.21 -31.23 5.57
N GLY A 339 -5.35 -32.06 6.19
CA GLY A 339 -5.03 -33.38 5.66
C GLY A 339 -4.30 -33.38 4.31
N ALA A 340 -3.56 -32.32 4.00
CA ALA A 340 -2.80 -32.22 2.74
C ALA A 340 -1.69 -33.28 2.67
N LEU A 341 -1.61 -33.98 1.54
CA LEU A 341 -0.53 -34.92 1.25
C LEU A 341 0.66 -34.13 0.68
N LEU A 342 1.76 -34.14 1.37
CA LEU A 342 2.96 -33.38 0.99
C LEU A 342 3.99 -34.28 0.32
N LEU A 343 4.54 -33.80 -0.79
CA LEU A 343 5.59 -34.49 -1.51
C LEU A 343 6.66 -33.52 -1.98
N PRO A 344 7.96 -33.80 -1.83
CA PRO A 344 9.02 -32.95 -2.37
C PRO A 344 8.87 -32.73 -3.87
N GLN A 345 9.13 -31.53 -4.36
CA GLN A 345 8.99 -31.17 -5.78
C GLN A 345 9.78 -32.12 -6.69
N ARG A 346 10.93 -32.62 -6.23
CA ARG A 346 11.80 -33.55 -6.98
C ARG A 346 11.15 -34.92 -7.21
N ALA A 347 10.18 -35.32 -6.38
CA ALA A 347 9.47 -36.59 -6.50
C ALA A 347 8.36 -36.55 -7.57
N VAL A 348 8.00 -35.38 -8.05
CA VAL A 348 6.95 -35.17 -9.06
C VAL A 348 7.60 -34.87 -10.40
N SER A 349 7.34 -35.71 -11.40
CA SER A 349 7.81 -35.53 -12.77
C SER A 349 6.66 -35.03 -13.63
N GLU A 350 6.91 -34.03 -14.46
CA GLU A 350 5.97 -33.55 -15.46
C GLU A 350 6.28 -34.19 -16.80
N VAL A 351 5.34 -34.95 -17.34
CA VAL A 351 5.47 -35.63 -18.63
C VAL A 351 4.26 -35.26 -19.49
N GLN A 352 4.48 -34.61 -20.62
CA GLN A 352 3.43 -34.22 -21.57
C GLN A 352 2.25 -33.49 -20.92
N GLY A 353 2.52 -32.57 -19.97
CA GLY A 353 1.48 -31.80 -19.28
C GLY A 353 0.74 -32.54 -18.18
N SER A 354 1.14 -33.80 -17.87
CA SER A 354 0.60 -34.58 -16.76
C SER A 354 1.65 -34.79 -15.69
N TYR A 355 1.25 -34.68 -14.43
CA TYR A 355 2.14 -34.93 -13.29
C TYR A 355 2.11 -36.39 -12.90
N GLN A 356 3.27 -36.98 -12.71
CA GLN A 356 3.47 -38.39 -12.39
C GLN A 356 4.41 -38.55 -11.21
N VAL A 357 4.19 -39.59 -10.43
CA VAL A 357 5.05 -40.03 -9.33
C VAL A 357 5.35 -41.52 -9.45
N ALA A 358 6.52 -41.90 -8.99
CA ALA A 358 6.94 -43.29 -8.93
C ALA A 358 6.71 -43.83 -7.50
N VAL A 359 5.70 -44.65 -7.31
CA VAL A 359 5.32 -45.24 -6.02
C VAL A 359 5.96 -46.62 -5.89
N LEU A 360 6.43 -46.97 -4.70
CA LEU A 360 6.94 -48.30 -4.39
C LEU A 360 5.88 -49.16 -3.71
N ASP A 361 5.74 -50.41 -4.16
CA ASP A 361 4.91 -51.39 -3.50
C ASP A 361 5.69 -52.08 -2.31
N SER A 362 5.03 -53.00 -1.62
CA SER A 362 5.62 -53.78 -0.53
C SER A 362 6.81 -54.62 -0.96
N GLU A 363 6.95 -54.95 -2.27
CA GLU A 363 8.05 -55.76 -2.81
C GLU A 363 9.17 -54.85 -3.41
N ASN A 364 9.13 -53.54 -3.17
CA ASN A 364 10.03 -52.52 -3.77
C ASN A 364 10.01 -52.49 -5.30
N LYS A 365 8.86 -52.76 -5.92
CA LYS A 365 8.65 -52.59 -7.35
C LYS A 365 8.10 -51.19 -7.61
N VAL A 366 8.57 -50.57 -8.69
CA VAL A 366 8.16 -49.23 -9.11
C VAL A 366 6.84 -49.29 -9.86
N SER A 367 5.87 -48.49 -9.44
CA SER A 367 4.60 -48.23 -10.14
C SER A 367 4.51 -46.75 -10.45
N VAL A 368 4.44 -46.36 -11.71
CA VAL A 368 4.22 -44.97 -12.11
C VAL A 368 2.75 -44.66 -12.11
N ARG A 369 2.35 -43.58 -11.42
CA ARG A 369 0.96 -43.18 -11.27
C ARG A 369 0.80 -41.68 -11.57
N ASN A 370 -0.28 -41.36 -12.29
CA ASN A 370 -0.66 -39.96 -12.48
C ASN A 370 -1.22 -39.39 -11.19
N VAL A 371 -0.85 -38.16 -10.86
CA VAL A 371 -1.32 -37.42 -9.69
C VAL A 371 -1.82 -36.05 -10.08
N LYS A 372 -2.74 -35.50 -9.30
CA LYS A 372 -3.13 -34.12 -9.39
C LYS A 372 -2.38 -33.30 -8.34
N VAL A 373 -1.62 -32.35 -8.78
CA VAL A 373 -0.92 -31.41 -7.91
C VAL A 373 -1.79 -30.19 -7.65
N GLY A 374 -1.74 -29.68 -6.43
CA GLY A 374 -2.35 -28.42 -6.00
C GLY A 374 -1.30 -27.33 -5.78
N ASP A 375 -1.47 -26.56 -4.70
CA ASP A 375 -0.57 -25.47 -4.35
C ASP A 375 0.82 -25.97 -3.94
N ARG A 376 1.80 -25.10 -4.08
CA ARG A 376 3.18 -25.33 -3.58
C ARG A 376 3.36 -24.69 -2.21
N VAL A 377 4.00 -25.40 -1.31
CA VAL A 377 4.36 -24.88 0.01
C VAL A 377 5.85 -25.11 0.23
N GLY A 378 6.62 -24.06 0.12
CA GLY A 378 8.09 -24.15 0.11
C GLY A 378 8.59 -25.05 -1.01
N ASN A 379 9.36 -26.11 -0.66
CA ASN A 379 9.89 -27.12 -1.59
C ASN A 379 8.97 -28.33 -1.78
N MET A 380 7.73 -28.26 -1.29
CA MET A 380 6.78 -29.36 -1.34
C MET A 380 5.60 -29.04 -2.25
N TRP A 381 5.10 -30.08 -2.94
CA TRP A 381 3.80 -30.05 -3.61
C TRP A 381 2.72 -30.61 -2.70
N ILE A 382 1.54 -30.01 -2.72
CA ILE A 382 0.32 -30.58 -2.17
C ILE A 382 -0.26 -31.49 -3.27
N ILE A 383 -0.46 -32.77 -2.95
CA ILE A 383 -1.10 -33.71 -3.86
C ILE A 383 -2.59 -33.82 -3.49
N THR A 384 -3.45 -33.50 -4.46
CA THR A 384 -4.91 -33.47 -4.26
C THR A 384 -5.57 -34.79 -4.62
N ASP A 385 -4.95 -35.61 -5.50
CA ASP A 385 -5.50 -36.88 -5.95
C ASP A 385 -4.39 -37.80 -6.47
N GLY A 386 -4.56 -39.11 -6.33
CA GLY A 386 -3.66 -40.12 -6.90
C GLY A 386 -2.70 -40.77 -5.91
N LEU A 387 -2.62 -40.32 -4.65
CA LEU A 387 -1.80 -40.90 -3.58
C LEU A 387 -2.61 -41.16 -2.32
N LYS A 388 -2.08 -42.05 -1.48
CA LYS A 388 -2.60 -42.35 -0.13
C LYS A 388 -1.54 -41.97 0.94
N PRO A 389 -1.98 -41.61 2.15
CA PRO A 389 -1.07 -41.39 3.27
C PRO A 389 -0.19 -42.60 3.52
N GLY A 390 1.09 -42.39 3.76
CA GLY A 390 2.05 -43.46 4.09
C GLY A 390 2.54 -44.26 2.87
N GLU A 391 2.16 -43.95 1.65
CA GLU A 391 2.78 -44.55 0.46
C GLU A 391 4.24 -44.05 0.32
N ARG A 392 5.12 -44.94 -0.16
CA ARG A 392 6.52 -44.59 -0.41
C ARG A 392 6.69 -44.15 -1.86
N VAL A 393 7.22 -42.96 -2.03
CA VAL A 393 7.42 -42.34 -3.36
C VAL A 393 8.92 -42.08 -3.57
N ILE A 394 9.40 -42.36 -4.78
CA ILE A 394 10.79 -42.08 -5.16
C ILE A 394 10.99 -40.59 -5.32
N ALA A 395 11.86 -39.98 -4.53
CA ALA A 395 12.23 -38.58 -4.59
C ALA A 395 13.39 -38.33 -5.55
N GLU A 396 14.40 -39.23 -5.54
CA GLU A 396 15.54 -39.14 -6.45
C GLU A 396 15.86 -40.49 -7.10
N GLY A 397 16.30 -40.44 -8.35
CA GLY A 397 16.65 -41.67 -9.11
C GLY A 397 15.54 -42.18 -10.02
N VAL A 398 14.43 -41.49 -10.16
CA VAL A 398 13.30 -41.87 -11.07
C VAL A 398 13.77 -42.12 -12.51
N GLN A 399 14.77 -41.38 -13.00
CA GLN A 399 15.32 -41.54 -14.37
C GLN A 399 16.07 -42.86 -14.58
N LYS A 400 16.50 -43.55 -13.51
CA LYS A 400 17.25 -44.79 -13.57
C LYS A 400 16.37 -46.04 -13.58
N VAL A 401 15.07 -45.86 -13.39
CA VAL A 401 14.12 -46.96 -13.14
C VAL A 401 12.89 -46.83 -14.02
N GLY A 402 12.39 -47.98 -14.47
CA GLY A 402 11.14 -48.06 -15.23
C GLY A 402 10.02 -48.76 -14.48
N PRO A 403 8.78 -48.71 -14.96
CA PRO A 403 7.66 -49.42 -14.35
C PRO A 403 7.93 -50.92 -14.21
N GLY A 404 7.62 -51.52 -13.04
CA GLY A 404 7.80 -52.92 -12.76
C GLY A 404 9.20 -53.34 -12.32
N VAL A 405 10.21 -52.45 -12.37
CA VAL A 405 11.58 -52.73 -11.94
C VAL A 405 11.67 -52.74 -10.40
N ARG A 406 12.44 -53.70 -9.87
CA ARG A 406 12.77 -53.75 -8.44
C ARG A 406 13.93 -52.80 -8.12
N VAL A 407 13.80 -52.01 -7.06
CA VAL A 407 14.79 -51.01 -6.65
C VAL A 407 15.23 -51.24 -5.21
N ASN A 408 16.36 -50.65 -4.83
CA ASN A 408 16.88 -50.63 -3.47
C ASN A 408 16.56 -49.27 -2.83
N PRO A 409 15.53 -49.15 -1.97
CA PRO A 409 15.13 -47.87 -1.38
C PRO A 409 16.10 -47.44 -0.31
N LYS A 410 16.57 -46.20 -0.37
CA LYS A 410 17.29 -45.48 0.66
C LYS A 410 16.42 -44.32 1.16
N PRO A 411 16.48 -43.96 2.44
CA PRO A 411 15.72 -42.79 2.91
C PRO A 411 16.22 -41.51 2.22
N PHE A 412 15.30 -40.70 1.76
CA PHE A 412 15.59 -39.37 1.22
C PHE A 412 16.05 -38.44 2.33
N ALA A 413 17.32 -38.04 2.33
CA ALA A 413 17.82 -37.00 3.22
C ALA A 413 17.38 -35.64 2.65
N ALA A 414 16.29 -35.10 3.18
CA ALA A 414 15.91 -33.73 2.89
C ALA A 414 17.09 -32.82 3.25
N GLN A 415 17.80 -32.31 2.26
CA GLN A 415 18.74 -31.23 2.51
C GLN A 415 17.92 -30.06 3.06
N SER A 416 18.00 -29.85 4.37
CA SER A 416 17.54 -28.62 4.97
C SER A 416 18.40 -27.52 4.37
N THR A 417 17.88 -26.82 3.37
CA THR A 417 18.38 -25.52 2.99
C THR A 417 18.06 -24.59 4.16
N ALA A 418 18.88 -24.72 5.24
CA ALA A 418 19.03 -23.62 6.17
C ALA A 418 19.62 -22.48 5.31
N GLU A 419 18.76 -21.57 4.94
CA GLU A 419 19.12 -20.31 4.32
C GLU A 419 20.08 -19.60 5.28
N LYS A 420 21.39 -19.80 5.03
CA LYS A 420 22.42 -18.96 5.61
C LYS A 420 22.21 -17.58 5.02
N GLY A 421 21.43 -16.74 5.76
CA GLY A 421 21.48 -15.32 5.57
C GLY A 421 22.92 -14.85 5.70
N ARG A 422 23.41 -14.28 4.64
CA ARG A 422 24.58 -13.43 4.61
C ARG A 422 24.14 -12.04 4.23
#